data_ff53e16b40a8afa41c3b7c6a48de2745
#
_entry.id   ff53e16b40a8afa41c3b7c6a48de2745
#
_cell.length_a   1.000
_cell.length_b   1.000
_cell.length_c   1.000
_cell.angle_alpha   90.00
_cell.angle_beta   90.00
_cell.angle_gamma   90.00
#
_symmetry.space_group_name_H-M   'P 1'
#
loop_
_entity.id
_entity.type
_entity.pdbx_description
1 polymer ?
#
loop_
_entity_poly.entity_id
_entity_poly.type
_entity_poly.pdbx_seq_one_letter_code
_entity_poly.pdbx_strand_id
1 'polypeptide(L)'
;IVINLYILKEKIIMGLFDKKFCDICGEKIGLLGNRKLEDGNMCKDCAKKLSPFFSDRRSSTIDEIKQQLAYREQNKVALKSFRPNLTFGDGKKIYVDMANGNFVVSNYSPNNWDDENPDVMALSSIMSCNLKIDEDKDEIYTQGKDGQRVSYNPPRYQFYYNFILEFV
;
A
#
# COMPACT_ATOMS: atom_id res chain seq x y z
N ILE A 1 51.68 -35.24 4.46
CA ILE A 1 50.43 -34.69 5.02
C ILE A 1 50.00 -33.58 4.09
N VAL A 2 49.27 -33.94 3.01
CA VAL A 2 48.62 -32.99 2.12
C VAL A 2 47.24 -33.58 1.79
N ILE A 3 46.29 -33.47 2.71
CA ILE A 3 44.88 -33.80 2.48
C ILE A 3 44.10 -32.82 3.36
N ASN A 4 43.70 -31.69 2.80
CA ASN A 4 42.52 -30.95 3.29
C ASN A 4 42.24 -29.59 2.61
N LEU A 5 42.78 -29.32 1.42
CA LEU A 5 42.53 -28.04 0.76
C LEU A 5 41.44 -28.12 -0.35
N TYR A 6 41.00 -29.32 -0.72
CA TYR A 6 40.02 -29.49 -1.79
C TYR A 6 38.54 -29.48 -1.33
N ILE A 7 38.26 -29.76 -0.06
CA ILE A 7 36.89 -29.84 0.47
C ILE A 7 36.33 -28.43 0.77
N LEU A 8 37.15 -27.43 0.96
CA LEU A 8 36.68 -26.06 1.27
C LEU A 8 36.22 -25.26 0.03
N LYS A 9 36.67 -25.64 -1.17
CA LYS A 9 36.26 -24.92 -2.40
C LYS A 9 34.90 -25.37 -2.93
N GLU A 10 34.47 -26.59 -2.69
CA GLU A 10 33.14 -27.05 -3.16
C GLU A 10 31.97 -26.52 -2.31
N LYS A 11 32.17 -26.24 -1.02
CA LYS A 11 31.15 -25.68 -0.15
C LYS A 11 30.79 -24.20 -0.43
N ILE A 12 31.71 -23.44 -1.03
CA ILE A 12 31.52 -22.00 -1.32
C ILE A 12 30.74 -21.81 -2.64
N ILE A 13 30.77 -22.75 -3.56
CA ILE A 13 30.12 -22.65 -4.87
C ILE A 13 28.66 -23.15 -4.83
N MET A 14 28.29 -24.03 -3.90
CA MET A 14 26.92 -24.58 -3.80
C MET A 14 25.88 -23.58 -3.28
N GLY A 15 26.26 -22.53 -2.60
CA GLY A 15 25.32 -21.54 -2.06
C GLY A 15 24.81 -20.48 -3.05
N LEU A 16 25.44 -20.31 -4.22
CA LEU A 16 25.08 -19.26 -5.18
C LEU A 16 24.01 -19.68 -6.20
N PHE A 17 23.71 -20.99 -6.33
CA PHE A 17 22.77 -21.53 -7.32
C PHE A 17 21.68 -22.42 -6.72
N ASP A 18 21.49 -22.41 -5.39
CA ASP A 18 20.40 -23.17 -4.78
C ASP A 18 19.05 -22.64 -5.29
N LYS A 19 18.31 -23.53 -5.95
CA LYS A 19 16.94 -23.26 -6.41
C LYS A 19 16.08 -23.00 -5.18
N LYS A 20 15.63 -21.75 -5.02
CA LYS A 20 14.68 -21.38 -3.97
C LYS A 20 13.26 -21.65 -4.43
N PHE A 21 12.46 -22.19 -3.54
CA PHE A 21 11.03 -22.40 -3.74
C PHE A 21 10.24 -21.49 -2.81
N CYS A 22 9.04 -21.17 -3.20
CA CYS A 22 8.13 -20.36 -2.41
C CYS A 22 7.45 -21.23 -1.35
N ASP A 23 7.63 -20.89 -0.07
CA ASP A 23 7.04 -21.66 1.04
C ASP A 23 5.52 -21.44 1.15
N ILE A 24 4.97 -20.56 0.33
CA ILE A 24 3.53 -20.30 0.25
C ILE A 24 2.84 -21.14 -0.84
N CYS A 25 3.37 -21.12 -2.09
CA CYS A 25 2.73 -21.79 -3.23
C CYS A 25 3.53 -22.96 -3.80
N GLY A 26 4.74 -23.22 -3.30
CA GLY A 26 5.62 -24.29 -3.79
C GLY A 26 6.36 -23.99 -5.10
N GLU A 27 6.03 -22.90 -5.79
CA GLU A 27 6.63 -22.57 -7.08
C GLU A 27 8.10 -22.13 -6.96
N LYS A 28 8.88 -22.43 -8.01
CA LYS A 28 10.29 -22.02 -8.08
C LYS A 28 10.41 -20.50 -8.14
N ILE A 29 11.25 -19.94 -7.26
CA ILE A 29 11.54 -18.51 -7.24
C ILE A 29 12.63 -18.19 -8.26
N GLY A 30 12.35 -17.29 -9.20
CA GLY A 30 13.34 -16.79 -10.14
C GLY A 30 14.39 -15.88 -9.48
N LEU A 31 15.46 -15.56 -10.23
CA LEU A 31 16.67 -14.90 -9.72
C LEU A 31 16.42 -13.63 -8.90
N LEU A 32 15.44 -12.79 -9.26
CA LEU A 32 15.07 -11.55 -8.57
C LEU A 32 13.69 -11.62 -7.89
N GLY A 33 13.08 -12.80 -7.86
CA GLY A 33 11.71 -13.01 -7.39
C GLY A 33 11.58 -13.24 -5.89
N ASN A 34 12.69 -13.45 -5.17
CA ASN A 34 12.63 -13.81 -3.75
C ASN A 34 12.21 -12.63 -2.87
N ARG A 35 11.24 -12.89 -2.03
CA ARG A 35 10.78 -12.00 -0.94
C ARG A 35 10.96 -12.75 0.37
N LYS A 36 12.07 -12.44 1.08
CA LYS A 36 12.44 -13.12 2.33
C LYS A 36 11.37 -12.87 3.40
N LEU A 37 11.02 -13.93 4.14
CA LEU A 37 10.23 -13.95 5.37
C LEU A 37 11.18 -14.14 6.56
N GLU A 38 10.64 -14.14 7.78
CA GLU A 38 11.42 -14.43 8.99
C GLU A 38 12.01 -15.84 8.92
N ASP A 39 11.18 -16.83 8.62
CA ASP A 39 11.48 -18.26 8.62
C ASP A 39 11.46 -18.93 7.22
N GLY A 40 11.35 -18.15 6.13
CA GLY A 40 11.24 -18.72 4.80
C GLY A 40 11.38 -17.74 3.64
N ASN A 41 10.86 -18.18 2.48
CA ASN A 41 10.93 -17.46 1.22
C ASN A 41 9.57 -17.41 0.53
N MET A 42 9.24 -16.29 -0.07
CA MET A 42 8.01 -16.06 -0.79
C MET A 42 8.30 -15.56 -2.21
N CYS A 43 7.57 -16.01 -3.22
CA CYS A 43 7.69 -15.47 -4.56
C CYS A 43 7.01 -14.10 -4.69
N LYS A 44 7.38 -13.34 -5.72
CA LYS A 44 6.81 -12.01 -5.97
C LYS A 44 5.30 -12.06 -6.22
N ASP A 45 4.79 -13.16 -6.80
CA ASP A 45 3.37 -13.28 -7.16
C ASP A 45 2.50 -13.56 -5.94
N CYS A 46 3.00 -14.35 -4.98
CA CYS A 46 2.36 -14.44 -3.66
C CYS A 46 2.43 -13.10 -2.91
N ALA A 47 3.58 -12.39 -2.96
CA ALA A 47 3.73 -11.11 -2.28
C ALA A 47 2.79 -10.01 -2.81
N LYS A 48 2.45 -10.02 -4.09
CA LYS A 48 1.47 -9.10 -4.69
C LYS A 48 0.05 -9.29 -4.17
N LYS A 49 -0.26 -10.47 -3.62
CA LYS A 49 -1.59 -10.76 -3.07
C LYS A 49 -1.80 -10.23 -1.66
N LEU A 50 -0.73 -9.80 -0.98
CA LEU A 50 -0.82 -9.17 0.33
C LEU A 50 -1.50 -7.80 0.22
N SER A 51 -2.03 -7.30 1.34
CA SER A 51 -2.56 -5.94 1.40
C SER A 51 -1.45 -4.92 1.08
N PRO A 52 -1.75 -3.83 0.35
CA PRO A 52 -0.80 -2.73 0.16
C PRO A 52 -0.41 -2.03 1.47
N PHE A 53 -1.19 -2.20 2.54
CA PHE A 53 -0.89 -1.69 3.88
C PHE A 53 -0.05 -2.66 4.72
N PHE A 54 0.20 -3.88 4.25
CA PHE A 54 1.00 -4.86 4.96
C PHE A 54 2.51 -4.61 4.76
N SER A 55 3.17 -4.00 5.75
CA SER A 55 4.58 -3.59 5.68
C SER A 55 5.56 -4.62 6.26
N ASP A 56 5.10 -5.48 7.18
CA ASP A 56 5.97 -6.28 8.06
C ASP A 56 6.38 -7.64 7.51
N ARG A 57 6.28 -7.85 6.21
CA ARG A 57 6.56 -9.12 5.55
C ARG A 57 7.90 -9.76 5.95
N ARG A 58 8.96 -8.97 6.17
CA ARG A 58 10.30 -9.51 6.50
C ARG A 58 10.41 -10.10 7.90
N SER A 59 9.62 -9.58 8.82
CA SER A 59 9.50 -10.01 10.21
C SER A 59 8.30 -10.94 10.44
N SER A 60 7.60 -11.33 9.36
CA SER A 60 6.49 -12.26 9.44
C SER A 60 6.92 -13.69 9.08
N THR A 61 6.37 -14.65 9.78
CA THR A 61 6.52 -16.08 9.55
C THR A 61 5.68 -16.53 8.34
N ILE A 62 5.98 -17.73 7.83
CA ILE A 62 5.20 -18.38 6.77
C ILE A 62 3.72 -18.47 7.16
N ASP A 63 3.43 -18.83 8.42
CA ASP A 63 2.05 -19.02 8.89
C ASP A 63 1.30 -17.69 9.01
N GLU A 64 1.93 -16.63 9.47
CA GLU A 64 1.34 -15.29 9.47
C GLU A 64 1.02 -14.79 8.06
N ILE A 65 1.93 -15.04 7.09
CA ILE A 65 1.67 -14.72 5.69
C ILE A 65 0.49 -15.52 5.13
N LYS A 66 0.37 -16.81 5.45
CA LYS A 66 -0.79 -17.62 5.04
C LYS A 66 -2.09 -17.09 5.63
N GLN A 67 -2.08 -16.66 6.89
CA GLN A 67 -3.24 -16.02 7.53
C GLN A 67 -3.62 -14.70 6.82
N GLN A 68 -2.63 -13.87 6.50
CA GLN A 68 -2.88 -12.64 5.72
C GLN A 68 -3.49 -12.94 4.35
N LEU A 69 -3.00 -13.95 3.65
CA LEU A 69 -3.57 -14.32 2.35
C LEU A 69 -5.00 -14.88 2.48
N ALA A 70 -5.29 -15.65 3.53
CA ALA A 70 -6.64 -16.10 3.81
C ALA A 70 -7.58 -14.93 4.13
N TYR A 71 -7.12 -13.95 4.91
CA TYR A 71 -7.85 -12.69 5.14
C TYR A 71 -8.14 -11.97 3.81
N ARG A 72 -7.18 -11.89 2.88
CA ARG A 72 -7.38 -11.25 1.58
C ARG A 72 -8.48 -11.92 0.74
N GLU A 73 -8.62 -13.25 0.83
CA GLU A 73 -9.71 -13.96 0.15
C GLU A 73 -11.07 -13.67 0.83
N GLN A 74 -11.11 -13.58 2.16
CA GLN A 74 -12.32 -13.17 2.89
C GLN A 74 -12.71 -11.72 2.55
N ASN A 75 -11.73 -10.83 2.41
CA ASN A 75 -11.96 -9.44 2.04
C ASN A 75 -12.68 -9.28 0.69
N LYS A 76 -12.41 -10.15 -0.29
CA LYS A 76 -13.15 -10.15 -1.57
C LYS A 76 -14.65 -10.39 -1.36
N VAL A 77 -14.99 -11.23 -0.38
CA VAL A 77 -16.41 -11.48 -0.03
C VAL A 77 -17.01 -10.22 0.62
N ALA A 78 -16.28 -9.60 1.53
CA ALA A 78 -16.71 -8.36 2.18
C ALA A 78 -16.90 -7.23 1.16
N LEU A 79 -16.00 -7.08 0.20
CA LEU A 79 -16.14 -6.09 -0.89
C LEU A 79 -17.40 -6.29 -1.73
N LYS A 80 -17.81 -7.53 -2.00
CA LYS A 80 -19.04 -7.82 -2.75
C LYS A 80 -20.30 -7.34 -2.05
N SER A 81 -20.26 -7.26 -0.73
CA SER A 81 -21.40 -6.77 0.08
C SER A 81 -21.28 -5.29 0.45
N PHE A 82 -20.14 -4.67 0.24
CA PHE A 82 -19.87 -3.28 0.57
C PHE A 82 -20.68 -2.34 -0.33
N ARG A 83 -21.42 -1.38 0.27
CA ARG A 83 -22.28 -0.42 -0.44
C ARG A 83 -21.97 0.98 0.08
N PRO A 84 -20.97 1.67 -0.49
CA PRO A 84 -20.63 3.01 -0.04
C PRO A 84 -21.76 3.99 -0.31
N ASN A 85 -22.13 4.74 0.71
CA ASN A 85 -23.11 5.83 0.63
C ASN A 85 -22.49 7.20 0.91
N LEU A 86 -21.25 7.25 1.37
CA LEU A 86 -20.44 8.47 1.49
C LEU A 86 -19.08 8.26 0.85
N THR A 87 -18.54 9.34 0.25
CA THR A 87 -17.20 9.33 -0.35
C THR A 87 -16.52 10.64 -0.09
N PHE A 88 -15.28 10.59 0.38
CA PHE A 88 -14.44 11.75 0.72
C PHE A 88 -13.08 11.65 0.03
N GLY A 89 -12.46 12.81 -0.18
CA GLY A 89 -11.11 12.93 -0.71
C GLY A 89 -11.04 13.10 -2.22
N ASP A 90 -9.86 13.51 -2.67
CA ASP A 90 -9.48 13.62 -4.07
C ASP A 90 -8.21 12.80 -4.30
N GLY A 91 -8.13 12.05 -5.40
CA GLY A 91 -7.09 11.07 -5.64
C GLY A 91 -7.28 9.80 -4.79
N LYS A 92 -6.68 9.73 -3.59
CA LYS A 92 -6.98 8.68 -2.61
C LYS A 92 -8.27 9.02 -1.88
N LYS A 93 -9.27 8.15 -2.00
CA LYS A 93 -10.62 8.36 -1.46
C LYS A 93 -10.92 7.42 -0.31
N ILE A 94 -11.75 7.91 0.60
CA ILE A 94 -12.39 7.11 1.65
C ILE A 94 -13.82 6.88 1.20
N TYR A 95 -14.21 5.63 1.08
CA TYR A 95 -15.57 5.19 0.80
C TYR A 95 -16.14 4.61 2.07
N VAL A 96 -17.30 5.07 2.49
CA VAL A 96 -17.93 4.67 3.75
C VAL A 96 -19.28 4.01 3.47
N ASP A 97 -19.48 2.84 4.05
CA ASP A 97 -20.73 2.11 4.13
C ASP A 97 -21.30 2.28 5.55
N MET A 98 -22.07 3.34 5.75
CA MET A 98 -22.65 3.66 7.06
C MET A 98 -23.62 2.59 7.56
N ALA A 99 -24.29 1.90 6.63
CA ALA A 99 -25.28 0.87 7.00
C ALA A 99 -24.60 -0.34 7.66
N ASN A 100 -23.41 -0.71 7.17
CA ASN A 100 -22.64 -1.84 7.70
C ASN A 100 -21.51 -1.40 8.64
N GLY A 101 -21.31 -0.09 8.85
CA GLY A 101 -20.26 0.45 9.71
C GLY A 101 -18.86 0.16 9.21
N ASN A 102 -18.64 0.12 7.89
CA ASN A 102 -17.37 -0.20 7.26
C ASN A 102 -16.87 0.96 6.38
N PHE A 103 -15.56 0.94 6.12
CA PHE A 103 -14.95 1.87 5.18
C PHE A 103 -13.84 1.20 4.36
N VAL A 104 -13.53 1.80 3.22
CA VAL A 104 -12.45 1.41 2.30
C VAL A 104 -11.65 2.64 1.95
N VAL A 105 -10.32 2.54 1.94
CA VAL A 105 -9.41 3.58 1.44
C VAL A 105 -8.78 3.10 0.14
N SER A 106 -9.04 3.80 -0.96
CA SER A 106 -8.56 3.37 -2.28
C SER A 106 -8.31 4.54 -3.22
N ASN A 107 -7.31 4.39 -4.09
CA ASN A 107 -7.10 5.27 -5.25
C ASN A 107 -7.99 4.86 -6.45
N TYR A 108 -8.63 3.70 -6.37
CA TYR A 108 -9.43 3.11 -7.44
C TYR A 108 -10.91 3.31 -7.19
N SER A 109 -11.66 3.43 -8.27
CA SER A 109 -13.12 3.44 -8.18
C SER A 109 -13.66 2.04 -7.83
N PRO A 110 -14.88 1.93 -7.28
CA PRO A 110 -15.49 0.64 -6.93
C PRO A 110 -15.57 -0.38 -8.09
N ASN A 111 -15.59 0.08 -9.34
CA ASN A 111 -15.62 -0.80 -10.51
C ASN A 111 -14.32 -1.61 -10.72
N ASN A 112 -13.21 -1.19 -10.11
CA ASN A 112 -11.91 -1.85 -10.24
C ASN A 112 -11.55 -2.68 -8.98
N TRP A 113 -12.43 -2.78 -7.99
CA TRP A 113 -12.13 -3.41 -6.72
C TRP A 113 -12.04 -4.93 -6.77
N ASP A 114 -12.62 -5.57 -7.79
CA ASP A 114 -12.47 -7.02 -7.98
C ASP A 114 -11.00 -7.41 -8.22
N ASP A 115 -10.26 -6.57 -8.94
CA ASP A 115 -8.84 -6.78 -9.24
C ASP A 115 -7.92 -6.27 -8.11
N GLU A 116 -8.21 -5.07 -7.60
CA GLU A 116 -7.36 -4.37 -6.63
C GLU A 116 -7.56 -4.88 -5.20
N ASN A 117 -8.74 -5.39 -4.89
CA ASN A 117 -9.09 -5.94 -3.58
C ASN A 117 -8.70 -5.01 -2.41
N PRO A 118 -9.14 -3.72 -2.37
CA PRO A 118 -8.84 -2.85 -1.25
C PRO A 118 -9.46 -3.38 0.05
N ASP A 119 -8.80 -3.12 1.19
CA ASP A 119 -9.24 -3.66 2.47
C ASP A 119 -10.54 -3.00 2.94
N VAL A 120 -11.52 -3.81 3.31
CA VAL A 120 -12.74 -3.39 4.02
C VAL A 120 -12.42 -3.37 5.51
N MET A 121 -12.49 -2.20 6.10
CA MET A 121 -12.16 -1.97 7.51
C MET A 121 -13.41 -1.53 8.29
N ALA A 122 -13.52 -1.93 9.55
CA ALA A 122 -14.63 -1.51 10.40
C ALA A 122 -14.41 -0.08 10.90
N LEU A 123 -15.43 0.78 10.85
CA LEU A 123 -15.38 2.11 11.48
C LEU A 123 -15.09 2.03 12.98
N SER A 124 -15.55 0.97 13.63
CA SER A 124 -15.29 0.73 15.05
C SER A 124 -13.84 0.41 15.40
N SER A 125 -12.99 0.11 14.40
CA SER A 125 -11.55 -0.09 14.62
C SER A 125 -10.78 1.23 14.70
N ILE A 126 -11.39 2.36 14.34
CA ILE A 126 -10.76 3.68 14.43
C ILE A 126 -10.75 4.13 15.90
N MET A 127 -9.57 4.25 16.48
CA MET A 127 -9.40 4.68 17.88
C MET A 127 -9.34 6.21 17.98
N SER A 128 -8.82 6.89 16.97
CA SER A 128 -8.77 8.36 16.93
C SER A 128 -8.83 8.86 15.50
N CYS A 129 -9.37 10.08 15.35
CA CYS A 129 -9.40 10.77 14.05
C CYS A 129 -9.02 12.25 14.28
N ASN A 130 -7.99 12.71 13.58
CA ASN A 130 -7.54 14.08 13.60
C ASN A 130 -7.69 14.70 12.21
N LEU A 131 -8.23 15.92 12.17
CA LEU A 131 -8.26 16.73 10.95
C LEU A 131 -7.15 17.79 11.01
N LYS A 132 -6.23 17.72 10.07
CA LYS A 132 -5.25 18.78 9.82
C LYS A 132 -5.67 19.54 8.58
N ILE A 133 -5.63 20.88 8.67
CA ILE A 133 -5.92 21.78 7.56
C ILE A 133 -4.65 22.56 7.26
N ASP A 134 -4.08 22.34 6.08
CA ASP A 134 -2.97 23.13 5.57
C ASP A 134 -3.53 24.19 4.62
N GLU A 135 -3.24 25.46 4.92
CA GLU A 135 -3.59 26.61 4.09
C GLU A 135 -2.39 27.00 3.23
N ASP A 136 -2.61 27.18 1.94
CA ASP A 136 -1.67 27.75 0.98
C ASP A 136 -2.32 28.92 0.25
N LYS A 137 -1.51 29.84 -0.28
CA LYS A 137 -2.02 31.01 -1.00
C LYS A 137 -1.12 31.40 -2.16
N ASP A 138 -1.76 31.71 -3.27
CA ASP A 138 -1.14 32.29 -4.45
C ASP A 138 -1.55 33.76 -4.61
N GLU A 139 -0.58 34.62 -4.94
CA GLU A 139 -0.89 36.02 -5.27
C GLU A 139 -1.54 36.10 -6.66
N ILE A 140 -2.64 36.82 -6.76
CA ILE A 140 -3.34 37.12 -7.99
C ILE A 140 -2.74 38.35 -8.64
N TYR A 141 -2.32 38.20 -9.90
CA TYR A 141 -1.74 39.28 -10.67
C TYR A 141 -2.70 39.76 -11.76
N THR A 142 -2.57 41.04 -12.16
CA THR A 142 -3.21 41.57 -13.35
C THR A 142 -2.18 41.76 -14.47
N GLN A 143 -2.63 41.99 -15.70
CA GLN A 143 -1.76 42.34 -16.82
C GLN A 143 -1.54 43.85 -16.89
N GLY A 144 -0.28 44.29 -16.84
CA GLY A 144 0.13 45.65 -17.14
C GLY A 144 0.08 45.94 -18.64
N LYS A 145 0.35 47.20 -19.00
CA LYS A 145 0.29 47.72 -20.38
C LYS A 145 1.21 46.99 -21.34
N ASP A 146 2.31 46.41 -20.84
CA ASP A 146 3.32 45.69 -21.62
C ASP A 146 3.16 44.13 -21.50
N GLY A 147 1.99 43.65 -21.04
CA GLY A 147 1.73 42.23 -20.82
C GLY A 147 2.47 41.62 -19.62
N GLN A 148 3.16 42.42 -18.82
CA GLN A 148 3.83 41.97 -17.60
C GLN A 148 2.82 41.69 -16.48
N ARG A 149 3.18 40.76 -15.59
CA ARG A 149 2.42 40.50 -14.37
C ARG A 149 2.59 41.68 -13.41
N VAL A 150 1.49 42.27 -12.96
CA VAL A 150 1.47 43.37 -12.01
C VAL A 150 0.62 42.99 -10.81
N SER A 151 1.19 43.17 -9.61
CA SER A 151 0.47 42.97 -8.36
C SER A 151 -0.66 44.00 -8.21
N TYR A 152 -1.77 43.59 -7.61
CA TYR A 152 -2.81 44.52 -7.16
C TYR A 152 -2.28 45.36 -6.01
N ASN A 153 -2.82 46.56 -5.84
CA ASN A 153 -2.54 47.40 -4.67
C ASN A 153 -3.87 47.72 -3.95
N PRO A 154 -4.16 47.14 -2.78
CA PRO A 154 -3.36 46.12 -2.06
C PRO A 154 -3.32 44.76 -2.78
N PRO A 155 -2.30 43.91 -2.51
CA PRO A 155 -2.21 42.58 -3.09
C PRO A 155 -3.44 41.72 -2.83
N ARG A 156 -3.82 40.90 -3.82
CA ARG A 156 -4.95 39.96 -3.72
C ARG A 156 -4.40 38.56 -3.75
N TYR A 157 -5.04 37.65 -2.98
CA TYR A 157 -4.62 36.25 -2.85
C TYR A 157 -5.78 35.31 -3.13
N GLN A 158 -5.48 34.21 -3.75
CA GLN A 158 -6.34 33.01 -3.82
C GLN A 158 -5.83 32.02 -2.79
N PHE A 159 -6.74 31.57 -1.93
CA PHE A 159 -6.42 30.59 -0.88
C PHE A 159 -6.83 29.19 -1.32
N TYR A 160 -6.00 28.21 -0.95
CA TYR A 160 -6.22 26.79 -1.14
C TYR A 160 -6.12 26.12 0.21
N TYR A 161 -6.95 25.10 0.42
CA TYR A 161 -6.96 24.35 1.67
C TYR A 161 -6.82 22.86 1.36
N ASN A 162 -5.81 22.21 1.98
CA ASN A 162 -5.64 20.79 1.96
C ASN A 162 -6.15 20.21 3.28
N PHE A 163 -7.13 19.33 3.20
CA PHE A 163 -7.69 18.65 4.36
C PHE A 163 -7.05 17.26 4.46
N ILE A 164 -6.32 17.01 5.56
CA ILE A 164 -5.64 15.75 5.83
C ILE A 164 -6.34 15.09 7.00
N LEU A 165 -6.93 13.91 6.74
CA LEU A 165 -7.51 13.05 7.77
C LEU A 165 -6.47 12.02 8.21
N GLU A 166 -6.12 12.06 9.49
CA GLU A 166 -5.26 11.07 10.15
C GLU A 166 -6.12 10.26 11.12
N PHE A 167 -6.15 8.94 10.94
CA PHE A 167 -6.83 8.05 11.86
C PHE A 167 -5.95 6.84 12.22
N VAL A 168 -6.10 6.41 13.47
CA VAL A 168 -5.37 5.30 14.07
C VAL A 168 -6.37 4.26 14.55
#